data_67385621fc967f13f19e24a5638dc38e
#
_entry.id   67385621fc967f13f19e24a5638dc38e
#
_cell.length_a   1.000
_cell.length_b   1.000
_cell.length_c   1.000
_cell.angle_alpha   90.00
_cell.angle_beta   90.00
_cell.angle_gamma   90.00
#
_symmetry.space_group_name_H-M   'P 1'
#
loop_
_entity.id
_entity.type
_entity.pdbx_description
1 polymer ?
#
loop_
_entity_poly.entity_id
_entity_poly.type
_entity_poly.pdbx_seq_one_letter_code
_entity_poly.pdbx_strand_id
1 'polypeptide(L)'
;GRRIVANLTVEENLLLGAATGRKGPWTVPAIYQLFPILQERAHTPGTALSGGQQQMLAVGRALMSNPGLVLLDEPTEGLAPVIVDQLADIFNRVADQGTALLLIEQNLSLVVRVAHRYLAMSKGAVVAEGAVDATPEGMQALAAHVAV
;
A
#
# COMPACT_ATOMS: atom_id res chain seq x y z
N GLY A 1 10.60 -4.13 0.72
CA GLY A 1 10.87 -4.28 -0.70
C GLY A 1 9.85 -5.14 -1.42
N ARG A 2 9.64 -4.89 -2.70
CA ARG A 2 8.67 -5.54 -3.60
C ARG A 2 9.03 -7.01 -3.84
N ARG A 3 8.86 -7.88 -2.85
CA ARG A 3 9.24 -9.30 -2.94
C ARG A 3 8.17 -10.10 -3.69
N ILE A 4 8.11 -9.96 -5.01
CA ILE A 4 7.33 -10.85 -5.85
C ILE A 4 8.12 -12.15 -6.12
N VAL A 5 7.41 -13.26 -6.38
CA VAL A 5 8.07 -14.51 -6.77
C VAL A 5 8.30 -14.48 -8.28
N ALA A 6 9.58 -14.45 -8.66
CA ALA A 6 10.02 -14.17 -10.02
C ALA A 6 9.49 -15.15 -11.08
N ASN A 7 9.43 -16.43 -10.73
CA ASN A 7 9.06 -17.52 -11.66
C ASN A 7 7.55 -17.79 -11.74
N LEU A 8 6.75 -17.00 -10.99
CA LEU A 8 5.29 -17.13 -11.00
C LEU A 8 4.66 -16.01 -11.81
N THR A 9 3.54 -16.32 -12.42
CA THR A 9 2.66 -15.33 -13.05
C THR A 9 2.07 -14.39 -12.03
N VAL A 10 1.46 -13.31 -12.47
CA VAL A 10 0.71 -12.36 -11.62
C VAL A 10 -0.35 -13.09 -10.81
N GLU A 11 -1.18 -13.93 -11.45
CA GLU A 11 -2.24 -14.67 -10.78
C GLU A 11 -1.70 -15.67 -9.75
N GLU A 12 -0.66 -16.42 -10.09
CA GLU A 12 -0.01 -17.35 -9.16
C GLU A 12 0.60 -16.61 -7.95
N ASN A 13 1.19 -15.44 -8.16
CA ASN A 13 1.65 -14.60 -7.06
C ASN A 13 0.50 -14.17 -6.13
N LEU A 14 -0.66 -13.81 -6.68
CA LEU A 14 -1.85 -13.48 -5.87
C LEU A 14 -2.34 -14.70 -5.08
N LEU A 15 -2.43 -15.86 -5.73
CA LEU A 15 -2.89 -17.10 -5.10
C LEU A 15 -2.00 -17.55 -3.93
N LEU A 16 -0.69 -17.25 -3.97
CA LEU A 16 0.19 -17.47 -2.82
C LEU A 16 -0.28 -16.72 -1.57
N GLY A 17 -0.82 -15.51 -1.72
CA GLY A 17 -1.40 -14.75 -0.60
C GLY A 17 -2.59 -15.46 0.04
N ALA A 18 -3.36 -16.22 -0.73
CA ALA A 18 -4.52 -16.97 -0.26
C ALA A 18 -4.15 -18.27 0.50
N ALA A 19 -2.88 -18.67 0.52
CA ALA A 19 -2.43 -19.91 1.17
C ALA A 19 -2.74 -19.98 2.68
N THR A 20 -3.04 -18.84 3.31
CA THR A 20 -3.49 -18.78 4.70
C THR A 20 -4.86 -19.45 4.94
N GLY A 21 -5.66 -19.62 3.88
CA GLY A 21 -7.02 -20.17 3.93
C GLY A 21 -8.04 -19.25 4.62
N ARG A 22 -7.68 -18.03 5.05
CA ARG A 22 -8.63 -17.09 5.65
C ARG A 22 -9.66 -16.63 4.64
N LYS A 23 -10.93 -16.70 5.01
CA LYS A 23 -12.03 -16.16 4.22
C LYS A 23 -12.21 -14.67 4.51
N GLY A 24 -12.61 -13.92 3.48
CA GLY A 24 -12.85 -12.49 3.61
C GLY A 24 -13.15 -11.84 2.26
N PRO A 25 -13.19 -10.50 2.21
CA PRO A 25 -13.56 -9.77 1.00
C PRO A 25 -12.49 -9.83 -0.09
N TRP A 26 -11.24 -10.13 0.27
CA TRP A 26 -10.12 -10.10 -0.67
C TRP A 26 -10.00 -11.43 -1.41
N THR A 27 -10.54 -11.47 -2.62
CA THR A 27 -10.48 -12.57 -3.57
C THR A 27 -9.76 -12.11 -4.84
N VAL A 28 -9.33 -13.04 -5.72
CA VAL A 28 -8.72 -12.66 -7.01
C VAL A 28 -9.58 -11.67 -7.78
N PRO A 29 -10.90 -11.89 -7.96
CA PRO A 29 -11.76 -10.89 -8.62
C PRO A 29 -11.76 -9.53 -7.91
N ALA A 30 -11.77 -9.49 -6.57
CA ALA A 30 -11.72 -8.23 -5.82
C ALA A 30 -10.39 -7.49 -6.02
N ILE A 31 -9.27 -8.22 -6.06
CA ILE A 31 -7.96 -7.63 -6.36
C ILE A 31 -7.90 -7.09 -7.79
N TYR A 32 -8.50 -7.78 -8.76
CA TYR A 32 -8.57 -7.29 -10.14
C TYR A 32 -9.45 -6.04 -10.28
N GLN A 33 -10.50 -5.90 -9.46
CA GLN A 33 -11.28 -4.66 -9.38
C GLN A 33 -10.49 -3.49 -8.77
N LEU A 34 -9.57 -3.77 -7.83
CA LEU A 34 -8.66 -2.75 -7.30
C LEU A 34 -7.57 -2.39 -8.30
N PHE A 35 -7.02 -3.37 -8.99
CA PHE A 35 -5.88 -3.26 -9.87
C PHE A 35 -6.19 -3.90 -11.23
N PRO A 36 -6.96 -3.24 -12.14
CA PRO A 36 -7.35 -3.82 -13.43
C PRO A 36 -6.15 -4.28 -14.26
N ILE A 37 -5.03 -3.57 -14.17
CA ILE A 37 -3.79 -3.92 -14.89
C ILE A 37 -3.26 -5.31 -14.49
N LEU A 38 -3.52 -5.76 -13.26
CA LEU A 38 -3.10 -7.11 -12.84
C LEU A 38 -3.95 -8.19 -13.52
N GLN A 39 -5.22 -7.90 -13.81
CA GLN A 39 -6.08 -8.79 -14.59
C GLN A 39 -5.60 -8.89 -16.05
N GLU A 40 -5.28 -7.76 -16.66
CA GLU A 40 -4.76 -7.72 -18.04
C GLU A 40 -3.43 -8.48 -18.16
N ARG A 41 -2.67 -8.55 -17.10
CA ARG A 41 -1.36 -9.21 -17.02
C ARG A 41 -1.37 -10.51 -16.22
N ALA A 42 -2.55 -11.11 -15.98
CA ALA A 42 -2.71 -12.26 -15.09
C ALA A 42 -1.74 -13.42 -15.38
N HIS A 43 -1.51 -13.70 -16.63
CA HIS A 43 -0.64 -14.81 -17.10
C HIS A 43 0.80 -14.36 -17.44
N THR A 44 1.14 -13.09 -17.19
CA THR A 44 2.49 -12.56 -17.40
C THR A 44 3.36 -12.86 -16.18
N PRO A 45 4.65 -13.24 -16.33
CA PRO A 45 5.56 -13.35 -15.21
C PRO A 45 5.63 -12.02 -14.41
N GLY A 46 5.61 -12.12 -13.08
CA GLY A 46 5.61 -10.94 -12.22
C GLY A 46 6.82 -10.00 -12.46
N THR A 47 7.94 -10.56 -12.90
CA THR A 47 9.15 -9.79 -13.25
C THR A 47 9.03 -8.94 -14.50
N ALA A 48 8.08 -9.23 -15.38
CA ALA A 48 7.83 -8.44 -16.60
C ALA A 48 6.95 -7.20 -16.34
N LEU A 49 6.50 -7.00 -15.10
CA LEU A 49 5.75 -5.83 -14.69
C LEU A 49 6.67 -4.62 -14.46
N SER A 50 6.14 -3.41 -14.68
CA SER A 50 6.80 -2.17 -14.24
C SER A 50 6.92 -2.11 -12.70
N GLY A 51 7.80 -1.25 -12.18
CA GLY A 51 7.96 -1.10 -10.73
C GLY A 51 6.66 -0.77 -9.99
N GLY A 52 5.82 0.11 -10.55
CA GLY A 52 4.50 0.42 -9.98
C GLY A 52 3.54 -0.78 -10.02
N GLN A 53 3.51 -1.53 -11.12
CA GLN A 53 2.70 -2.75 -11.24
C GLN A 53 3.18 -3.85 -10.28
N GLN A 54 4.48 -3.98 -10.08
CA GLN A 54 5.04 -4.90 -9.08
C GLN A 54 4.61 -4.50 -7.66
N GLN A 55 4.55 -3.21 -7.37
CA GLN A 55 4.05 -2.71 -6.08
C GLN A 55 2.56 -3.06 -5.91
N MET A 56 1.74 -2.83 -6.94
CA MET A 56 0.32 -3.22 -6.94
C MET A 56 0.16 -4.73 -6.71
N LEU A 57 0.98 -5.55 -7.35
CA LEU A 57 0.98 -7.01 -7.16
C LEU A 57 1.37 -7.39 -5.72
N ALA A 58 2.37 -6.74 -5.14
CA ALA A 58 2.81 -7.01 -3.77
C ALA A 58 1.69 -6.66 -2.76
N VAL A 59 1.02 -5.52 -2.94
CA VAL A 59 -0.14 -5.11 -2.12
C VAL A 59 -1.30 -6.09 -2.32
N GLY A 60 -1.65 -6.41 -3.56
CA GLY A 60 -2.72 -7.38 -3.87
C GLY A 60 -2.48 -8.74 -3.22
N ARG A 61 -1.25 -9.26 -3.30
CA ARG A 61 -0.88 -10.51 -2.64
C ARG A 61 -1.01 -10.45 -1.12
N ALA A 62 -0.64 -9.34 -0.50
CA ALA A 62 -0.81 -9.16 0.94
C ALA A 62 -2.30 -9.17 1.33
N LEU A 63 -3.14 -8.48 0.56
CA LEU A 63 -4.59 -8.45 0.77
C LEU A 63 -5.25 -9.83 0.61
N MET A 64 -4.77 -10.67 -0.32
CA MET A 64 -5.29 -12.03 -0.53
C MET A 64 -5.22 -12.92 0.71
N SER A 65 -4.39 -12.59 1.70
CA SER A 65 -4.39 -13.27 3.00
C SER A 65 -5.57 -12.87 3.90
N ASN A 66 -6.43 -11.97 3.47
CA ASN A 66 -7.54 -11.40 4.23
C ASN A 66 -7.11 -10.90 5.61
N PRO A 67 -6.11 -10.01 5.69
CA PRO A 67 -5.56 -9.56 6.96
C PRO A 67 -6.47 -8.53 7.64
N GLY A 68 -6.44 -8.48 8.97
CA GLY A 68 -7.03 -7.37 9.72
C GLY A 68 -6.17 -6.10 9.71
N LEU A 69 -4.85 -6.26 9.46
CA LEU A 69 -3.87 -5.16 9.39
C LEU A 69 -2.85 -5.44 8.30
N VAL A 70 -2.56 -4.45 7.46
CA VAL A 70 -1.47 -4.47 6.48
C VAL A 70 -0.40 -3.46 6.88
N LEU A 71 0.85 -3.90 6.89
CA LEU A 71 2.02 -3.06 7.10
C LEU A 71 2.64 -2.73 5.75
N LEU A 72 2.79 -1.45 5.45
CA LEU A 72 3.36 -0.93 4.20
C LEU A 72 4.57 -0.06 4.52
N ASP A 73 5.73 -0.50 4.07
CA ASP A 73 7.01 0.17 4.29
C ASP A 73 7.44 0.83 2.99
N GLU A 74 7.41 2.15 2.95
CA GLU A 74 7.72 3.02 1.82
C GLU A 74 7.06 2.55 0.50
N PRO A 75 5.72 2.33 0.49
CA PRO A 75 5.06 1.72 -0.67
C PRO A 75 5.10 2.57 -1.92
N THR A 76 5.45 3.85 -1.82
CA THR A 76 5.49 4.77 -2.97
C THR A 76 6.91 5.15 -3.41
N GLU A 77 7.94 4.59 -2.75
CA GLU A 77 9.33 4.90 -3.09
C GLU A 77 9.65 4.59 -4.56
N GLY A 78 10.21 5.59 -5.27
CA GLY A 78 10.62 5.47 -6.66
C GLY A 78 9.48 5.27 -7.66
N LEU A 79 8.24 5.59 -7.29
CA LEU A 79 7.08 5.53 -8.19
C LEU A 79 6.76 6.89 -8.81
N ALA A 80 6.21 6.86 -10.02
CA ALA A 80 5.70 8.06 -10.67
C ALA A 80 4.49 8.64 -9.89
N PRO A 81 4.32 9.97 -9.86
CA PRO A 81 3.23 10.62 -9.12
C PRO A 81 1.84 10.05 -9.41
N VAL A 82 1.54 9.73 -10.67
CA VAL A 82 0.25 9.15 -11.09
C VAL A 82 0.00 7.78 -10.42
N ILE A 83 1.04 6.99 -10.18
CA ILE A 83 0.93 5.71 -9.49
C ILE A 83 0.72 5.93 -7.98
N VAL A 84 1.38 6.94 -7.41
CA VAL A 84 1.17 7.33 -6.00
C VAL A 84 -0.29 7.73 -5.78
N ASP A 85 -0.87 8.52 -6.68
CA ASP A 85 -2.27 8.92 -6.62
C ASP A 85 -3.22 7.72 -6.68
N GLN A 86 -2.97 6.78 -7.59
CA GLN A 86 -3.76 5.55 -7.68
C GLN A 86 -3.66 4.71 -6.40
N LEU A 87 -2.46 4.58 -5.82
CA LEU A 87 -2.28 3.84 -4.57
C LEU A 87 -2.99 4.51 -3.39
N ALA A 88 -3.02 5.84 -3.33
CA ALA A 88 -3.77 6.55 -2.28
C ALA A 88 -5.27 6.19 -2.31
N ASP A 89 -5.88 6.22 -3.50
CA ASP A 89 -7.30 5.87 -3.66
C ASP A 89 -7.56 4.39 -3.30
N ILE A 90 -6.63 3.51 -3.64
CA ILE A 90 -6.71 2.09 -3.30
C ILE A 90 -6.59 1.88 -1.79
N PHE A 91 -5.66 2.55 -1.12
CA PHE A 91 -5.51 2.43 0.34
C PHE A 91 -6.76 2.90 1.08
N ASN A 92 -7.41 3.97 0.63
CA ASN A 92 -8.69 4.39 1.18
C ASN A 92 -9.77 3.31 0.99
N ARG A 93 -9.89 2.75 -0.21
CA ARG A 93 -10.83 1.64 -0.48
C ARG A 93 -10.54 0.41 0.38
N VAL A 94 -9.29 0.09 0.65
CA VAL A 94 -8.88 -1.02 1.53
C VAL A 94 -9.30 -0.74 2.97
N ALA A 95 -9.11 0.48 3.45
CA ALA A 95 -9.53 0.91 4.78
C ALA A 95 -11.07 0.87 4.93
N ASP A 96 -11.81 1.32 3.92
CA ASP A 96 -13.27 1.28 3.88
C ASP A 96 -13.83 -0.15 3.95
N GLN A 97 -13.07 -1.15 3.51
CA GLN A 97 -13.41 -2.57 3.65
C GLN A 97 -13.07 -3.15 5.04
N GLY A 98 -12.61 -2.32 5.98
CA GLY A 98 -12.31 -2.71 7.35
C GLY A 98 -10.91 -3.29 7.57
N THR A 99 -10.01 -3.22 6.58
CA THR A 99 -8.60 -3.59 6.76
C THR A 99 -7.82 -2.38 7.28
N ALA A 100 -7.24 -2.49 8.46
CA ALA A 100 -6.37 -1.44 9.00
C ALA A 100 -5.06 -1.35 8.21
N LEU A 101 -4.55 -0.13 8.04
CA LEU A 101 -3.28 0.14 7.37
C LEU A 101 -2.31 0.81 8.32
N LEU A 102 -1.07 0.32 8.38
CA LEU A 102 0.05 1.02 8.99
C LEU A 102 1.07 1.34 7.89
N LEU A 103 1.19 2.64 7.58
CA LEU A 103 2.09 3.16 6.57
C LEU A 103 3.35 3.70 7.22
N ILE A 104 4.52 3.30 6.73
CA ILE A 104 5.79 3.97 6.99
C ILE A 104 6.10 4.75 5.72
N GLU A 105 6.05 6.07 5.80
CA GLU A 105 6.15 6.96 4.63
C GLU A 105 6.80 8.30 4.95
N GLN A 106 7.51 8.83 3.97
CA GLN A 106 8.06 10.18 3.99
C GLN A 106 7.29 11.10 3.02
N ASN A 107 6.46 10.52 2.15
CA ASN A 107 5.61 11.26 1.21
C ASN A 107 4.40 11.83 1.93
N LEU A 108 4.51 13.08 2.39
CA LEU A 108 3.45 13.77 3.14
C LEU A 108 2.15 13.90 2.35
N SER A 109 2.23 14.04 1.01
CA SER A 109 1.03 14.12 0.18
C SER A 109 0.21 12.84 0.25
N LEU A 110 0.86 11.68 0.29
CA LEU A 110 0.18 10.40 0.52
C LEU A 110 -0.36 10.30 1.95
N VAL A 111 0.46 10.63 2.94
CA VAL A 111 0.07 10.56 4.36
C VAL A 111 -1.21 11.36 4.62
N VAL A 112 -1.28 12.60 4.15
CA VAL A 112 -2.44 13.48 4.35
C VAL A 112 -3.70 12.96 3.64
N ARG A 113 -3.56 12.25 2.53
CA ARG A 113 -4.70 11.68 1.79
C ARG A 113 -5.25 10.39 2.37
N VAL A 114 -4.43 9.63 3.11
CA VAL A 114 -4.76 8.25 3.50
C VAL A 114 -4.83 8.08 5.01
N ALA A 115 -3.94 8.73 5.77
CA ALA A 115 -3.83 8.49 7.19
C ALA A 115 -4.79 9.37 8.02
N HIS A 116 -5.34 8.79 9.09
CA HIS A 116 -6.16 9.52 10.08
C HIS A 116 -5.31 9.98 11.28
N ARG A 117 -4.24 9.23 11.57
CA ARG A 117 -3.31 9.52 12.68
C ARG A 117 -1.88 9.30 12.20
N TYR A 118 -0.94 9.98 12.84
CA TYR A 118 0.47 9.79 12.60
C TYR A 118 1.26 9.58 13.88
N LEU A 119 2.39 8.90 13.73
CA LEU A 119 3.47 8.81 14.71
C LEU A 119 4.75 9.26 14.00
N ALA A 120 5.35 10.36 14.46
CA ALA A 120 6.65 10.78 13.97
C ALA A 120 7.75 10.07 14.76
N MET A 121 8.69 9.45 14.05
CA MET A 121 9.78 8.69 14.65
C MET A 121 11.13 9.32 14.30
N SER A 122 12.01 9.42 15.28
CA SER A 122 13.41 9.81 15.10
C SER A 122 14.29 8.95 15.98
N LYS A 123 15.41 8.45 15.41
CA LYS A 123 16.41 7.63 16.13
C LYS A 123 15.80 6.48 16.95
N GLY A 124 14.76 5.83 16.40
CA GLY A 124 14.11 4.69 17.04
C GLY A 124 13.09 5.03 18.14
N ALA A 125 12.80 6.30 18.38
CA ALA A 125 11.80 6.77 19.34
C ALA A 125 10.66 7.52 18.67
N VAL A 126 9.45 7.42 19.23
CA VAL A 126 8.32 8.29 18.84
C VAL A 126 8.57 9.67 19.45
N VAL A 127 8.65 10.69 18.60
CA VAL A 127 8.92 12.09 19.01
C VAL A 127 7.68 12.96 18.95
N ALA A 128 6.66 12.57 18.17
CA ALA A 128 5.35 13.22 18.11
C ALA A 128 4.27 12.25 17.65
N GLU A 129 3.04 12.52 18.03
CA GLU A 129 1.86 11.81 17.54
C GLU A 129 0.66 12.74 17.44
N GLY A 130 -0.28 12.45 16.56
CA GLY A 130 -1.48 13.25 16.42
C GLY A 130 -2.46 12.76 15.37
N ALA A 131 -3.57 13.48 15.22
CA ALA A 131 -4.44 13.35 14.08
C ALA A 131 -3.80 14.01 12.85
N VAL A 132 -4.04 13.44 11.68
CA VAL A 132 -3.61 14.06 10.42
C VAL A 132 -4.56 15.20 10.10
N ASP A 133 -3.99 16.38 9.87
CA ASP A 133 -4.70 17.59 9.47
C ASP A 133 -4.24 17.99 8.07
N ALA A 134 -5.20 18.03 7.12
CA ALA A 134 -4.95 18.39 5.73
C ALA A 134 -4.88 19.91 5.49
N THR A 135 -5.04 20.74 6.52
CA THR A 135 -4.85 22.17 6.40
C THR A 135 -3.38 22.53 6.12
N PRO A 136 -3.10 23.70 5.51
CA PRO A 136 -1.73 24.17 5.31
C PRO A 136 -0.90 24.16 6.60
N GLU A 137 -1.49 24.57 7.72
CA GLU A 137 -0.87 24.60 9.04
C GLU A 137 -0.55 23.18 9.54
N GLY A 138 -1.50 22.23 9.39
CA GLY A 138 -1.32 20.83 9.75
C GLY A 138 -0.24 20.15 8.91
N MET A 139 -0.20 20.42 7.61
CA MET A 139 0.86 19.94 6.74
C MET A 139 2.23 20.49 7.11
N GLN A 140 2.32 21.79 7.48
CA GLN A 140 3.57 22.39 7.91
C GLN A 140 4.07 21.77 9.23
N ALA A 141 3.16 21.49 10.17
CA ALA A 141 3.49 20.82 11.43
C ALA A 141 4.02 19.40 11.18
N LEU A 142 3.38 18.63 10.29
CA LEU A 142 3.87 17.31 9.87
C LEU A 142 5.24 17.39 9.19
N ALA A 143 5.45 18.35 8.29
CA ALA A 143 6.71 18.52 7.57
C ALA A 143 7.88 18.81 8.51
N ALA A 144 7.65 19.50 9.61
CA ALA A 144 8.68 19.78 10.62
C ALA A 144 9.25 18.50 11.27
N HIS A 145 8.52 17.38 11.24
CA HIS A 145 8.97 16.11 11.79
C HIS A 145 9.69 15.22 10.75
N VAL A 146 9.55 15.51 9.45
CA VAL A 146 10.16 14.72 8.35
C VAL A 146 11.47 15.34 7.89
N ALA A 147 11.69 16.63 8.13
CA ALA A 147 12.87 17.40 7.71
C ALA A 147 14.06 17.29 8.72
N VAL A 148 14.41 16.04 9.14
CA VAL A 148 15.54 15.80 10.06
C VAL A 148 16.62 15.01 9.36
#